data_28506b47373859580e5e02452d25f729
#
_entry.id   28506b47373859580e5e02452d25f729
#
_cell.length_a   1.000
_cell.length_b   1.000
_cell.length_c   1.000
_cell.angle_alpha   90.00
_cell.angle_beta   90.00
_cell.angle_gamma   90.00
#
_symmetry.space_group_name_H-M   'P 1'
#
loop_
_entity.id
_entity.type
_entity.pdbx_description
1 polymer ?
#
loop_
_entity_poly.entity_id
_entity_poly.type
_entity_poly.pdbx_seq_one_letter_code
_entity_poly.pdbx_strand_id
1 'polypeptide(L)'
;MSTSLRKCDTSLRAKVEDYLSILEEKDITVADTDFSRPWGGFILLEEKKAAVFAHVFFSGMVLDKSIFSRKLSPKLIFVHPQARLSWQYHHRRSEIWQVLEGPVGIVRSETDEETPMKTYRKGERVELAQGERHRLVGLENMGVVAELWQHTNPENPSSEEDIIRVQDDFKRT
;
A
#
# COMPACT_ATOMS: atom_id res chain seq x y z
N MET A 1 18.40 7.81 8.72
CA MET A 1 17.91 7.73 7.32
C MET A 1 18.39 6.45 6.69
N SER A 2 17.46 5.63 6.18
CA SER A 2 17.77 4.34 5.52
C SER A 2 18.67 4.56 4.29
N THR A 3 19.61 3.63 4.06
CA THR A 3 20.52 3.66 2.91
C THR A 3 19.77 3.64 1.57
N SER A 4 18.55 3.12 1.53
CA SER A 4 17.69 3.07 0.34
C SER A 4 17.17 4.45 -0.09
N LEU A 5 16.87 5.34 0.85
CA LEU A 5 16.43 6.71 0.55
C LEU A 5 17.49 7.58 -0.14
N ARG A 6 18.78 7.30 0.06
CA ARG A 6 19.87 8.07 -0.56
C ARG A 6 19.99 7.87 -2.08
N LYS A 7 19.41 6.82 -2.61
CA LYS A 7 19.46 6.46 -4.04
C LYS A 7 18.16 6.84 -4.80
N CYS A 8 17.13 7.37 -4.09
CA CYS A 8 15.88 7.80 -4.70
C CYS A 8 16.04 9.09 -5.48
N ASP A 9 15.19 9.28 -6.48
CA ASP A 9 15.07 10.60 -7.13
C ASP A 9 14.57 11.66 -6.14
N THR A 10 14.85 12.94 -6.47
CA THR A 10 14.56 14.06 -5.57
C THR A 10 13.06 14.20 -5.25
N SER A 11 12.19 13.88 -6.21
CA SER A 11 10.74 14.00 -6.04
C SER A 11 10.20 12.97 -5.05
N LEU A 12 10.61 11.70 -5.19
CA LEU A 12 10.23 10.63 -4.26
C LEU A 12 10.77 10.94 -2.85
N ARG A 13 12.04 11.38 -2.76
CA ARG A 13 12.63 11.71 -1.47
C ARG A 13 11.85 12.81 -0.73
N ALA A 14 11.56 13.93 -1.39
CA ALA A 14 10.81 15.02 -0.78
C ALA A 14 9.45 14.54 -0.29
N LYS A 15 8.74 13.74 -1.10
CA LYS A 15 7.44 13.19 -0.75
C LYS A 15 7.53 12.24 0.46
N VAL A 16 8.52 11.38 0.51
CA VAL A 16 8.76 10.47 1.65
C VAL A 16 9.07 11.26 2.92
N GLU A 17 9.89 12.32 2.84
CA GLU A 17 10.23 13.18 3.97
C GLU A 17 8.98 13.89 4.54
N ASP A 18 8.06 14.35 3.68
CA ASP A 18 6.77 14.91 4.10
C ASP A 18 5.97 13.90 4.95
N TYR A 19 5.85 12.65 4.47
CA TYR A 19 5.12 11.61 5.20
C TYR A 19 5.83 11.16 6.47
N LEU A 20 7.16 11.08 6.48
CA LEU A 20 7.91 10.78 7.69
C LEU A 20 7.67 11.85 8.77
N SER A 21 7.59 13.12 8.39
CA SER A 21 7.26 14.22 9.32
C SER A 21 5.85 14.08 9.89
N ILE A 22 4.85 13.70 9.07
CA ILE A 22 3.49 13.42 9.53
C ILE A 22 3.48 12.25 10.51
N LEU A 23 4.19 11.16 10.19
CA LEU A 23 4.27 9.97 11.04
C LEU A 23 4.89 10.31 12.41
N GLU A 24 5.97 11.10 12.43
CA GLU A 24 6.61 11.57 13.66
C GLU A 24 5.66 12.44 14.49
N GLU A 25 5.00 13.44 13.87
CA GLU A 25 4.01 14.29 14.55
C GLU A 25 2.87 13.49 15.20
N LYS A 26 2.45 12.40 14.57
CA LYS A 26 1.35 11.53 15.04
C LYS A 26 1.85 10.37 15.92
N ASP A 27 3.12 10.34 16.30
CA ASP A 27 3.73 9.25 17.06
C ASP A 27 3.50 7.86 16.42
N ILE A 28 3.60 7.78 15.08
CA ILE A 28 3.50 6.52 14.34
C ILE A 28 4.89 6.04 13.98
N THR A 29 5.30 4.93 14.58
CA THR A 29 6.66 4.39 14.44
C THR A 29 6.82 3.62 13.13
N VAL A 30 7.89 3.91 12.40
CA VAL A 30 8.31 3.17 11.21
C VAL A 30 8.97 1.87 11.63
N ALA A 31 8.52 0.74 11.06
CA ALA A 31 9.11 -0.58 11.25
C ALA A 31 10.18 -0.88 10.21
N ASP A 32 9.91 -0.57 8.93
CA ASP A 32 10.83 -0.82 7.83
C ASP A 32 10.53 0.11 6.64
N THR A 33 11.49 0.24 5.72
CA THR A 33 11.33 0.99 4.48
C THR A 33 12.06 0.31 3.33
N ASP A 34 11.41 0.24 2.14
CA ASP A 34 12.10 -0.20 0.93
C ASP A 34 11.76 0.73 -0.24
N PHE A 35 12.73 1.51 -0.65
CA PHE A 35 12.68 2.43 -1.80
C PHE A 35 13.63 1.99 -2.92
N SER A 36 14.04 0.73 -2.93
CA SER A 36 14.80 0.12 -4.02
C SER A 36 13.91 -0.46 -5.12
N ARG A 37 12.60 -0.38 -4.95
CA ARG A 37 11.63 -0.92 -5.90
C ARG A 37 11.58 -0.07 -7.16
N PRO A 38 11.57 -0.68 -8.36
CA PRO A 38 11.56 0.07 -9.62
C PRO A 38 10.27 0.85 -9.87
N TRP A 39 9.20 0.51 -9.15
CA TRP A 39 7.91 1.22 -9.21
C TRP A 39 7.77 2.33 -8.16
N GLY A 40 8.73 2.49 -7.23
CA GLY A 40 8.70 3.45 -6.12
C GLY A 40 9.17 2.84 -4.82
N GLY A 41 8.31 2.67 -3.85
CA GLY A 41 8.67 2.06 -2.58
C GLY A 41 7.58 2.14 -1.53
N PHE A 42 7.94 1.76 -0.31
CA PHE A 42 6.97 1.79 0.79
C PHE A 42 7.63 2.10 2.15
N ILE A 43 6.78 2.52 3.07
CA ILE A 43 7.05 2.62 4.51
C ILE A 43 6.14 1.63 5.21
N LEU A 44 6.69 0.64 5.90
CA LEU A 44 5.97 -0.27 6.79
C LEU A 44 5.96 0.33 8.20
N LEU A 45 4.79 0.35 8.84
CA LEU A 45 4.62 0.90 10.19
C LEU A 45 4.53 -0.24 11.22
N GLU A 46 4.88 0.05 12.46
CA GLU A 46 4.73 -0.92 13.54
C GLU A 46 3.25 -1.26 13.78
N GLU A 47 2.96 -2.55 13.93
CA GLU A 47 1.61 -3.09 14.14
C GLU A 47 0.89 -2.42 15.32
N LYS A 48 1.59 -2.15 16.43
CA LYS A 48 1.02 -1.48 17.60
C LYS A 48 0.49 -0.07 17.32
N LYS A 49 0.86 0.52 16.17
CA LYS A 49 0.41 1.85 15.72
C LYS A 49 -0.70 1.77 14.66
N ALA A 50 -1.17 0.56 14.30
CA ALA A 50 -2.17 0.38 13.25
C ALA A 50 -3.48 1.16 13.51
N ALA A 51 -3.93 1.25 14.76
CA ALA A 51 -5.13 2.01 15.11
C ALA A 51 -4.94 3.53 14.91
N VAL A 52 -3.79 4.07 15.31
CA VAL A 52 -3.46 5.49 15.11
C VAL A 52 -3.30 5.76 13.61
N PHE A 53 -2.58 4.91 12.89
CA PHE A 53 -2.43 4.99 11.45
C PHE A 53 -3.79 5.03 10.72
N ALA A 54 -4.70 4.12 11.09
CA ALA A 54 -6.04 4.07 10.52
C ALA A 54 -6.83 5.35 10.81
N HIS A 55 -6.74 5.87 12.04
CA HIS A 55 -7.40 7.14 12.40
C HIS A 55 -6.88 8.32 11.58
N VAL A 56 -5.58 8.38 11.32
CA VAL A 56 -4.93 9.47 10.58
C VAL A 56 -5.24 9.39 9.09
N PHE A 57 -5.08 8.21 8.47
CA PHE A 57 -5.07 8.06 7.02
C PHE A 57 -6.36 7.51 6.43
N PHE A 58 -7.25 6.92 7.24
CA PHE A 58 -8.54 6.40 6.80
C PHE A 58 -9.71 7.21 7.40
N SER A 59 -9.59 8.53 7.41
CA SER A 59 -10.60 9.43 7.97
C SER A 59 -11.98 9.17 7.36
N GLY A 60 -13.02 9.19 8.22
CA GLY A 60 -14.41 8.89 7.82
C GLY A 60 -14.72 7.40 7.69
N MET A 61 -13.78 6.50 7.97
CA MET A 61 -14.04 5.08 8.08
C MET A 61 -14.44 4.73 9.52
N VAL A 62 -15.63 4.19 9.68
CA VAL A 62 -15.99 3.47 10.91
C VAL A 62 -15.36 2.08 10.81
N LEU A 63 -14.11 1.97 11.25
CA LEU A 63 -13.48 0.66 11.41
C LEU A 63 -14.15 -0.03 12.59
N ASP A 64 -14.73 -1.19 12.36
CA ASP A 64 -15.18 -2.04 13.45
C ASP A 64 -13.97 -2.32 14.37
N LYS A 65 -14.17 -2.15 15.68
CA LYS A 65 -13.09 -2.39 16.65
C LYS A 65 -12.51 -3.81 16.55
N SER A 66 -13.28 -4.77 16.06
CA SER A 66 -12.83 -6.14 15.82
C SER A 66 -11.70 -6.23 14.78
N ILE A 67 -11.59 -5.25 13.86
CA ILE A 67 -10.50 -5.22 12.87
C ILE A 67 -9.13 -5.10 13.56
N PHE A 68 -9.08 -4.33 14.67
CA PHE A 68 -7.83 -4.11 15.43
C PHE A 68 -7.44 -5.29 16.33
N SER A 69 -8.28 -6.31 16.45
CA SER A 69 -7.92 -7.57 17.11
C SER A 69 -7.09 -8.50 16.21
N ARG A 70 -6.95 -8.16 14.94
CA ARG A 70 -6.16 -8.90 13.95
C ARG A 70 -4.95 -8.08 13.55
N LYS A 71 -3.92 -8.76 13.02
CA LYS A 71 -2.79 -8.09 12.41
C LYS A 71 -3.24 -7.31 11.16
N LEU A 72 -2.78 -6.06 11.00
CA LEU A 72 -3.20 -5.16 9.92
C LEU A 72 -2.05 -4.73 8.99
N SER A 73 -0.80 -4.91 9.40
CA SER A 73 0.40 -4.58 8.62
C SER A 73 0.29 -3.22 7.90
N PRO A 74 0.10 -2.11 8.66
CA PRO A 74 -0.12 -0.78 8.07
C PRO A 74 1.07 -0.33 7.23
N LYS A 75 0.80 0.22 6.03
CA LYS A 75 1.83 0.57 5.07
C LYS A 75 1.46 1.85 4.30
N LEU A 76 2.46 2.65 3.95
CA LEU A 76 2.34 3.71 2.94
C LEU A 76 3.07 3.26 1.68
N ILE A 77 2.38 3.26 0.54
CA ILE A 77 2.93 2.89 -0.77
C ILE A 77 3.08 4.15 -1.60
N PHE A 78 4.26 4.32 -2.20
CA PHE A 78 4.61 5.41 -3.11
C PHE A 78 4.82 4.82 -4.49
N VAL A 79 4.05 5.26 -5.48
CA VAL A 79 4.18 4.79 -6.86
C VAL A 79 4.63 5.94 -7.77
N HIS A 80 5.72 5.71 -8.52
CA HIS A 80 6.23 6.68 -9.50
C HIS A 80 5.21 6.96 -10.61
N PRO A 81 5.27 8.16 -11.23
CA PRO A 81 4.55 8.42 -12.45
C PRO A 81 4.82 7.33 -13.50
N GLN A 82 3.77 6.88 -14.17
CA GLN A 82 3.80 5.85 -15.23
C GLN A 82 4.33 4.47 -14.80
N ALA A 83 4.65 4.27 -13.52
CA ALA A 83 5.03 2.96 -12.99
C ALA A 83 3.80 2.17 -12.51
N ARG A 84 3.96 0.86 -12.42
CA ARG A 84 2.89 0.00 -11.92
C ARG A 84 3.46 -1.14 -11.07
N LEU A 85 2.70 -1.55 -10.06
CA LEU A 85 2.99 -2.73 -9.26
C LEU A 85 2.68 -4.00 -10.08
N SER A 86 3.09 -5.16 -9.60
CA SER A 86 2.72 -6.44 -10.19
C SER A 86 1.19 -6.61 -10.25
N TRP A 87 0.72 -7.35 -11.26
CA TRP A 87 -0.61 -7.92 -11.27
C TRP A 87 -0.61 -9.13 -10.36
N GLN A 88 -1.30 -9.04 -9.21
CA GLN A 88 -1.10 -9.96 -8.10
C GLN A 88 -2.37 -10.19 -7.30
N TYR A 89 -2.37 -11.27 -6.49
CA TYR A 89 -3.40 -11.55 -5.50
C TYR A 89 -2.80 -12.24 -4.26
N HIS A 90 -3.63 -12.45 -3.24
CA HIS A 90 -3.22 -13.00 -1.96
C HIS A 90 -4.22 -14.05 -1.48
N HIS A 91 -3.69 -15.13 -0.87
CA HIS A 91 -4.54 -16.21 -0.35
C HIS A 91 -5.00 -15.98 1.09
N ARG A 92 -4.29 -15.16 1.88
CA ARG A 92 -4.47 -15.08 3.33
C ARG A 92 -4.75 -13.67 3.84
N ARG A 93 -5.11 -12.74 2.91
CA ARG A 93 -5.54 -11.40 3.27
C ARG A 93 -6.48 -10.79 2.24
N SER A 94 -7.28 -9.85 2.69
CA SER A 94 -7.85 -8.77 1.90
C SER A 94 -7.10 -7.48 2.21
N GLU A 95 -7.31 -6.43 1.42
CA GLU A 95 -6.61 -5.15 1.60
C GLU A 95 -7.61 -4.00 1.54
N ILE A 96 -7.31 -2.95 2.30
CA ILE A 96 -8.02 -1.67 2.18
C ILE A 96 -6.99 -0.63 1.77
N TRP A 97 -7.26 0.06 0.67
CA TRP A 97 -6.44 1.14 0.14
C TRP A 97 -7.17 2.46 0.24
N GLN A 98 -6.50 3.48 0.78
CA GLN A 98 -6.96 4.87 0.81
C GLN A 98 -6.00 5.72 -0.02
N VAL A 99 -6.50 6.39 -1.06
CA VAL A 99 -5.67 7.29 -1.88
C VAL A 99 -5.40 8.57 -1.09
N LEU A 100 -4.14 8.80 -0.75
CA LEU A 100 -3.68 10.00 -0.03
C LEU A 100 -3.23 11.08 -0.99
N GLU A 101 -2.57 10.70 -2.07
CA GLU A 101 -2.20 11.57 -3.19
C GLU A 101 -2.41 10.85 -4.52
N GLY A 102 -2.89 11.58 -5.50
CA GLY A 102 -3.24 11.02 -6.80
C GLY A 102 -3.50 12.11 -7.84
N PRO A 103 -4.22 11.75 -8.91
CA PRO A 103 -4.93 10.48 -9.10
C PRO A 103 -4.01 9.28 -9.29
N VAL A 104 -4.52 8.08 -8.96
CA VAL A 104 -3.88 6.80 -9.23
C VAL A 104 -4.81 5.91 -10.06
N GLY A 105 -4.22 5.01 -10.84
CA GLY A 105 -4.95 3.95 -11.51
C GLY A 105 -5.01 2.70 -10.63
N ILE A 106 -6.14 2.01 -10.65
CA ILE A 106 -6.27 0.69 -10.04
C ILE A 106 -6.94 -0.24 -11.06
N VAL A 107 -6.28 -1.37 -11.32
CA VAL A 107 -6.85 -2.49 -12.07
C VAL A 107 -7.22 -3.56 -11.07
N ARG A 108 -8.38 -4.19 -11.22
CA ARG A 108 -8.84 -5.26 -10.34
C ARG A 108 -9.70 -6.27 -11.11
N SER A 109 -9.62 -7.56 -10.75
CA SER A 109 -10.38 -8.64 -11.40
C SER A 109 -10.51 -9.85 -10.48
N GLU A 110 -11.55 -10.62 -10.68
CA GLU A 110 -11.72 -11.94 -10.02
C GLU A 110 -10.93 -13.04 -10.74
N THR A 111 -10.42 -12.78 -11.96
CA THR A 111 -9.65 -13.70 -12.79
C THR A 111 -8.26 -13.17 -13.07
N ASP A 112 -7.41 -13.98 -13.69
CA ASP A 112 -6.06 -13.58 -14.10
C ASP A 112 -6.04 -12.55 -15.25
N GLU A 113 -7.18 -12.31 -15.90
CA GLU A 113 -7.32 -11.30 -16.95
C GLU A 113 -7.56 -9.92 -16.34
N GLU A 114 -6.80 -8.93 -16.80
CA GLU A 114 -6.97 -7.54 -16.38
C GLU A 114 -8.27 -6.94 -16.94
N THR A 115 -9.03 -6.25 -16.11
CA THR A 115 -10.15 -5.40 -16.53
C THR A 115 -9.65 -3.99 -16.89
N PRO A 116 -10.47 -3.12 -17.48
CA PRO A 116 -10.11 -1.72 -17.69
C PRO A 116 -9.75 -1.03 -16.37
N MET A 117 -8.63 -0.32 -16.37
CA MET A 117 -8.17 0.48 -15.26
C MET A 117 -9.19 1.55 -14.88
N LYS A 118 -9.44 1.71 -13.58
CA LYS A 118 -10.22 2.82 -13.03
C LYS A 118 -9.31 3.82 -12.35
N THR A 119 -9.64 5.10 -12.49
CA THR A 119 -8.93 6.20 -11.83
C THR A 119 -9.56 6.51 -10.49
N TYR A 120 -8.73 6.61 -9.45
CA TYR A 120 -9.12 6.99 -8.10
C TYR A 120 -8.39 8.26 -7.67
N ARG A 121 -9.14 9.18 -7.06
CA ARG A 121 -8.64 10.48 -6.61
C ARG A 121 -8.33 10.46 -5.11
N LYS A 122 -7.62 11.47 -4.66
CA LYS A 122 -7.38 11.72 -3.23
C LYS A 122 -8.68 11.63 -2.43
N GLY A 123 -8.67 10.87 -1.35
CA GLY A 123 -9.81 10.63 -0.48
C GLY A 123 -10.67 9.43 -0.88
N GLU A 124 -10.49 8.88 -2.09
CA GLU A 124 -11.23 7.69 -2.51
C GLU A 124 -10.57 6.42 -1.95
N ARG A 125 -11.41 5.42 -1.72
CA ARG A 125 -11.05 4.15 -1.08
C ARG A 125 -11.41 2.97 -1.95
N VAL A 126 -10.62 1.92 -1.81
CA VAL A 126 -10.86 0.62 -2.44
C VAL A 126 -10.68 -0.48 -1.41
N GLU A 127 -11.63 -1.40 -1.36
CA GLU A 127 -11.50 -2.66 -0.64
C GLU A 127 -11.23 -3.76 -1.67
N LEU A 128 -10.15 -4.50 -1.48
CA LEU A 128 -9.69 -5.58 -2.33
C LEU A 128 -9.91 -6.90 -1.60
N ALA A 129 -10.74 -7.77 -2.18
CA ALA A 129 -11.09 -9.03 -1.55
C ALA A 129 -9.90 -10.01 -1.54
N GLN A 130 -9.94 -10.96 -0.61
CA GLN A 130 -9.02 -12.11 -0.65
C GLN A 130 -9.15 -12.85 -1.98
N GLY A 131 -8.03 -13.12 -2.64
CA GLY A 131 -7.99 -13.76 -3.95
C GLY A 131 -8.29 -12.84 -5.13
N GLU A 132 -8.74 -11.62 -4.91
CA GLU A 132 -8.97 -10.65 -5.98
C GLU A 132 -7.63 -10.16 -6.54
N ARG A 133 -7.48 -10.24 -7.86
CA ARG A 133 -6.31 -9.71 -8.56
C ARG A 133 -6.40 -8.20 -8.58
N HIS A 134 -5.27 -7.56 -8.32
CA HIS A 134 -5.20 -6.11 -8.30
C HIS A 134 -3.81 -5.59 -8.64
N ARG A 135 -3.79 -4.33 -9.09
CA ARG A 135 -2.56 -3.61 -9.45
C ARG A 135 -2.76 -2.13 -9.22
N LEU A 136 -1.80 -1.50 -8.52
CA LEU A 136 -1.71 -0.05 -8.41
C LEU A 136 -0.88 0.50 -9.58
N VAL A 137 -1.32 1.61 -10.15
CA VAL A 137 -0.67 2.29 -11.27
C VAL A 137 -0.50 3.77 -10.95
N GLY A 138 0.72 4.27 -11.08
CA GLY A 138 1.01 5.71 -11.07
C GLY A 138 0.59 6.34 -12.38
N LEU A 139 -0.11 7.46 -12.33
CA LEU A 139 -0.55 8.21 -13.51
C LEU A 139 0.45 9.33 -13.85
N GLU A 140 -0.01 10.56 -14.01
CA GLU A 140 0.86 11.69 -14.38
C GLU A 140 1.78 12.13 -13.23
N ASN A 141 1.29 12.02 -12.01
CA ASN A 141 2.01 12.41 -10.80
C ASN A 141 2.30 11.19 -9.93
N MET A 142 3.20 11.35 -8.97
CA MET A 142 3.44 10.35 -7.94
C MET A 142 2.16 10.10 -7.14
N GLY A 143 1.79 8.84 -7.01
CA GLY A 143 0.68 8.41 -6.18
C GLY A 143 1.15 7.99 -4.79
N VAL A 144 0.34 8.28 -3.77
CA VAL A 144 0.55 7.77 -2.41
C VAL A 144 -0.73 7.12 -1.92
N VAL A 145 -0.61 5.88 -1.45
CA VAL A 145 -1.72 5.08 -0.95
C VAL A 145 -1.40 4.57 0.46
N ALA A 146 -2.34 4.76 1.38
CA ALA A 146 -2.31 4.06 2.67
C ALA A 146 -2.96 2.69 2.50
N GLU A 147 -2.32 1.66 3.04
CA GLU A 147 -2.74 0.26 2.93
C GLU A 147 -2.89 -0.35 4.33
N LEU A 148 -3.97 -1.10 4.52
CA LEU A 148 -4.16 -2.02 5.64
C LEU A 148 -4.43 -3.42 5.09
N TRP A 149 -3.69 -4.40 5.59
CA TRP A 149 -3.96 -5.81 5.34
C TRP A 149 -4.93 -6.33 6.39
N GLN A 150 -5.97 -7.00 5.95
CA GLN A 150 -6.89 -7.71 6.82
C GLN A 150 -6.57 -9.20 6.76
N HIS A 151 -5.73 -9.69 7.67
CA HIS A 151 -5.34 -11.10 7.70
C HIS A 151 -6.54 -12.00 7.99
N THR A 152 -6.80 -12.97 7.10
CA THR A 152 -7.97 -13.84 7.18
C THR A 152 -7.73 -15.08 8.03
N ASN A 153 -6.47 -15.48 8.26
CA ASN A 153 -6.09 -16.59 9.12
C ASN A 153 -5.17 -16.10 10.26
N PRO A 154 -5.66 -16.02 11.52
CA PRO A 154 -4.85 -15.57 12.66
C PRO A 154 -3.67 -16.51 12.98
N GLU A 155 -3.82 -17.83 12.74
CA GLU A 155 -2.77 -18.81 13.03
C GLU A 155 -1.67 -18.83 11.97
N ASN A 156 -2.00 -18.39 10.74
CA ASN A 156 -1.05 -18.27 9.64
C ASN A 156 -1.27 -16.94 8.92
N PRO A 157 -0.90 -15.81 9.52
CA PRO A 157 -1.12 -14.50 8.92
C PRO A 157 -0.35 -14.34 7.61
N SER A 158 -0.89 -13.54 6.70
CA SER A 158 -0.24 -13.22 5.43
C SER A 158 1.10 -12.52 5.62
N SER A 159 2.00 -12.72 4.68
CA SER A 159 3.33 -12.13 4.59
C SER A 159 3.63 -11.70 3.15
N GLU A 160 4.81 -11.17 2.89
CA GLU A 160 5.28 -10.86 1.51
C GLU A 160 5.36 -12.13 0.63
N GLU A 161 5.55 -13.33 1.23
CA GLU A 161 5.55 -14.61 0.52
C GLU A 161 4.14 -15.03 0.02
N ASP A 162 3.08 -14.42 0.55
CA ASP A 162 1.71 -14.65 0.11
C ASP A 162 1.33 -13.81 -1.13
N ILE A 163 2.29 -13.17 -1.76
CA ILE A 163 2.09 -12.42 -3.01
C ILE A 163 2.23 -13.37 -4.18
N ILE A 164 1.10 -13.69 -4.82
CA ILE A 164 1.10 -14.45 -6.07
C ILE A 164 1.10 -13.45 -7.23
N ARG A 165 2.22 -13.38 -7.96
CA ARG A 165 2.38 -12.49 -9.11
C ARG A 165 1.98 -13.20 -10.39
N VAL A 166 0.86 -12.76 -10.98
CA VAL A 166 0.38 -13.24 -12.28
C VAL A 166 1.19 -12.62 -13.41
N GLN A 167 1.50 -11.31 -13.27
CA GLN A 167 2.36 -10.57 -14.18
C GLN A 167 3.18 -9.53 -13.41
N ASP A 168 4.47 -9.46 -13.74
CA ASP A 168 5.38 -8.46 -13.18
C ASP A 168 6.34 -7.94 -14.25
N ASP A 169 6.30 -6.62 -14.49
CA ASP A 169 7.16 -5.97 -15.49
C ASP A 169 8.64 -6.04 -15.12
N PHE A 170 8.94 -6.30 -13.85
CA PHE A 170 10.29 -6.32 -13.30
C PHE A 170 10.82 -7.73 -13.03
N LYS A 171 10.09 -8.77 -13.47
CA LYS A 171 10.47 -10.19 -13.36
C LYS A 171 10.82 -10.63 -11.93
N ARG A 172 10.15 -10.08 -10.91
CA ARG A 172 10.24 -10.55 -9.52
C ARG A 172 9.45 -11.84 -9.38
N THR A 173 10.05 -12.84 -8.82
CA THR A 173 9.39 -14.13 -8.49
C THR A 173 8.74 -14.07 -7.13
#